data_55f55c83b2a747e168a2f5784366cc1f
#
_entry.id   55f55c83b2a747e168a2f5784366cc1f
#
_cell.length_a   1.000
_cell.length_b   1.000
_cell.length_c   1.000
_cell.angle_alpha   90.00
_cell.angle_beta   90.00
_cell.angle_gamma   90.00
#
_symmetry.space_group_name_H-M   'P 1'
#
loop_
_entity.id
_entity.type
_entity.pdbx_description
1 polymer ?
#
loop_
_entity_poly.entity_id
_entity_poly.type
_entity_poly.pdbx_seq_one_letter_code
_entity_poly.pdbx_strand_id
1 'polypeptide(L)'
;RTIAQRVSQTLASLGMNTTLVNVREAPPATGFDAVIVGSGIRVAHWHASARHWLKANSSAIRAVPHALFSVGLSAVDPSRQDEAVGYLATLVAEHDLSPVSVASFPGWYLPERFSLMERGILRIIHAPKGDFRDFAAVTEWTSSVAATLAQSQPDLI
;
A
#
# COMPACT_ATOMS: atom_id res chain seq x y z
N ARG A 1 0.72 -14.45 -5.93
CA ARG A 1 1.18 -13.08 -6.18
C ARG A 1 0.68 -12.16 -5.10
N THR A 2 1.52 -11.24 -4.66
CA THR A 2 1.12 -10.18 -3.73
C THR A 2 0.69 -8.93 -4.52
N ILE A 3 -0.04 -8.02 -3.87
CA ILE A 3 -0.39 -6.71 -4.45
C ILE A 3 0.90 -5.96 -4.84
N ALA A 4 1.90 -5.90 -3.96
CA ALA A 4 3.18 -5.23 -4.25
C ALA A 4 3.92 -5.82 -5.47
N GLN A 5 3.87 -7.14 -5.67
CA GLN A 5 4.40 -7.76 -6.88
C GLN A 5 3.66 -7.32 -8.14
N ARG A 6 2.34 -7.14 -8.08
CA ARG A 6 1.55 -6.63 -9.20
C ARG A 6 1.93 -5.18 -9.51
N VAL A 7 2.06 -4.32 -8.48
CA VAL A 7 2.51 -2.93 -8.63
C VAL A 7 3.88 -2.89 -9.34
N SER A 8 4.87 -3.62 -8.83
CA SER A 8 6.20 -3.66 -9.42
C SER A 8 6.20 -4.15 -10.88
N GLN A 9 5.43 -5.21 -11.20
CA GLN A 9 5.31 -5.73 -12.56
C GLN A 9 4.65 -4.74 -13.51
N THR A 10 3.64 -4.01 -13.06
CA THR A 10 2.97 -2.98 -13.86
C THR A 10 3.92 -1.83 -14.18
N LEU A 11 4.65 -1.32 -13.18
CA LEU A 11 5.65 -0.27 -13.40
C LEU A 11 6.75 -0.71 -14.38
N ALA A 12 7.26 -1.92 -14.21
CA ALA A 12 8.26 -2.49 -15.12
C ALA A 12 7.75 -2.62 -16.55
N SER A 13 6.48 -3.03 -16.74
CA SER A 13 5.87 -3.10 -18.08
C SER A 13 5.67 -1.73 -18.74
N LEU A 14 5.66 -0.66 -17.95
CA LEU A 14 5.63 0.73 -18.42
C LEU A 14 7.03 1.32 -18.62
N GLY A 15 8.09 0.50 -18.56
CA GLY A 15 9.48 0.91 -18.80
C GLY A 15 10.19 1.52 -17.60
N MET A 16 9.59 1.51 -16.40
CA MET A 16 10.23 2.02 -15.20
C MET A 16 11.18 0.97 -14.59
N ASN A 17 12.37 1.40 -14.18
CA ASN A 17 13.28 0.57 -13.41
C ASN A 17 12.77 0.44 -11.97
N THR A 18 12.42 -0.76 -11.53
CA THR A 18 11.76 -1.00 -10.25
C THR A 18 12.56 -1.92 -9.33
N THR A 19 12.62 -1.57 -8.06
CA THR A 19 13.17 -2.42 -6.99
C THR A 19 12.07 -2.72 -5.99
N LEU A 20 11.69 -3.98 -5.86
CA LEU A 20 10.71 -4.45 -4.89
C LEU A 20 11.43 -5.05 -3.69
N VAL A 21 11.24 -4.47 -2.51
CA VAL A 21 11.87 -4.92 -1.27
C VAL A 21 10.85 -5.05 -0.14
N ASN A 22 11.16 -5.89 0.83
CA ASN A 22 10.35 -6.03 2.02
C ASN A 22 10.85 -5.05 3.10
N VAL A 23 9.95 -4.24 3.64
CA VAL A 23 10.29 -3.28 4.71
C VAL A 23 10.90 -3.92 5.97
N ARG A 24 10.69 -5.23 6.17
CA ARG A 24 11.32 -5.99 7.27
C ARG A 24 12.83 -6.14 7.12
N GLU A 25 13.34 -6.00 5.92
CA GLU A 25 14.77 -5.99 5.62
C GLU A 25 15.41 -4.62 5.88
N ALA A 26 14.59 -3.66 6.34
CA ALA A 26 14.97 -2.28 6.64
C ALA A 26 15.75 -1.59 5.48
N PRO A 27 15.27 -1.68 4.21
CA PRO A 27 15.96 -1.06 3.10
C PRO A 27 15.95 0.47 3.27
N PRO A 28 17.00 1.19 2.82
CA PRO A 28 16.96 2.64 2.76
C PRO A 28 15.94 3.10 1.70
N ALA A 29 15.24 4.21 1.96
CA ALA A 29 14.35 4.83 0.98
C ALA A 29 15.06 5.85 0.08
N THR A 30 16.36 6.04 0.26
CA THR A 30 17.18 6.97 -0.51
C THR A 30 17.67 6.35 -1.83
N GLY A 31 17.97 7.19 -2.81
CA GLY A 31 18.53 6.75 -4.11
C GLY A 31 17.46 6.30 -5.12
N PHE A 32 16.20 6.65 -4.89
CA PHE A 32 15.09 6.40 -5.81
C PHE A 32 14.45 7.73 -6.24
N ASP A 33 14.01 7.80 -7.48
CA ASP A 33 13.29 8.95 -8.04
C ASP A 33 11.84 9.02 -7.56
N ALA A 34 11.27 7.91 -7.14
CA ALA A 34 9.95 7.80 -6.55
C ALA A 34 9.84 6.59 -5.62
N VAL A 35 8.91 6.63 -4.66
CA VAL A 35 8.69 5.56 -3.71
C VAL A 35 7.21 5.20 -3.62
N ILE A 36 6.88 3.92 -3.73
CA ILE A 36 5.53 3.42 -3.46
C ILE A 36 5.59 2.50 -2.25
N VAL A 37 4.82 2.83 -1.22
CA VAL A 37 4.78 2.06 0.03
C VAL A 37 3.42 1.42 0.22
N GLY A 38 3.41 0.14 0.53
CA GLY A 38 2.17 -0.58 0.79
C GLY A 38 2.24 -1.50 2.00
N SER A 39 1.11 -1.65 2.68
CA SER A 39 0.98 -2.57 3.82
C SER A 39 -0.39 -3.19 3.93
N GLY A 40 -0.45 -4.37 4.50
CA GLY A 40 -1.69 -4.94 4.99
C GLY A 40 -2.21 -4.20 6.22
N ILE A 41 -3.55 -4.09 6.33
CA ILE A 41 -4.23 -3.58 7.51
C ILE A 41 -4.45 -4.72 8.51
N ARG A 42 -4.04 -4.49 9.74
CA ARG A 42 -4.35 -5.34 10.90
C ARG A 42 -4.94 -4.48 12.02
N VAL A 43 -6.13 -4.83 12.48
CA VAL A 43 -6.83 -4.11 13.57
C VAL A 43 -6.77 -2.59 13.35
N ALA A 44 -7.30 -2.14 12.20
CA ALA A 44 -7.40 -0.73 11.80
C ALA A 44 -6.06 0.01 11.59
N HIS A 45 -4.92 -0.69 11.57
CA HIS A 45 -3.59 -0.08 11.38
C HIS A 45 -2.76 -0.82 10.33
N TRP A 46 -1.85 -0.11 9.71
CA TRP A 46 -0.77 -0.75 8.97
C TRP A 46 0.05 -1.68 9.87
N HIS A 47 0.61 -2.71 9.27
CA HIS A 47 1.49 -3.62 10.00
C HIS A 47 2.62 -2.86 10.70
N ALA A 48 2.93 -3.22 11.95
CA ALA A 48 3.90 -2.49 12.78
C ALA A 48 5.26 -2.28 12.10
N SER A 49 5.76 -3.29 11.38
CA SER A 49 7.03 -3.16 10.63
C SER A 49 6.98 -2.10 9.54
N ALA A 50 5.85 -1.96 8.83
CA ALA A 50 5.69 -0.94 7.79
C ALA A 50 5.61 0.46 8.40
N ARG A 51 4.88 0.63 9.50
CA ARG A 51 4.81 1.92 10.22
C ARG A 51 6.17 2.33 10.78
N HIS A 52 6.90 1.38 11.37
CA HIS A 52 8.24 1.65 11.91
C HIS A 52 9.21 2.07 10.79
N TRP A 53 9.22 1.35 9.69
CA TRP A 53 10.05 1.67 8.53
C TRP A 53 9.67 3.03 7.92
N LEU A 54 8.38 3.31 7.76
CA LEU A 54 7.90 4.58 7.25
C LEU A 54 8.36 5.76 8.12
N LYS A 55 8.24 5.62 9.44
CA LYS A 55 8.72 6.61 10.40
C LYS A 55 10.22 6.87 10.25
N ALA A 56 11.02 5.82 10.14
CA ALA A 56 12.47 5.92 10.00
C ALA A 56 12.90 6.56 8.66
N ASN A 57 12.10 6.42 7.61
CA ASN A 57 12.41 6.89 6.25
C ASN A 57 11.55 8.09 5.79
N SER A 58 10.70 8.67 6.65
CA SER A 58 9.75 9.72 6.27
C SER A 58 10.40 10.92 5.61
N SER A 59 11.60 11.33 6.06
CA SER A 59 12.34 12.43 5.45
C SER A 59 12.75 12.12 4.01
N ALA A 60 13.28 10.93 3.74
CA ALA A 60 13.67 10.51 2.40
C ALA A 60 12.45 10.37 1.48
N ILE A 61 11.33 9.86 2.00
CA ILE A 61 10.08 9.70 1.26
C ILE A 61 9.50 11.06 0.88
N ARG A 62 9.51 12.04 1.79
CA ARG A 62 9.05 13.41 1.50
C ARG A 62 9.89 14.12 0.43
N ALA A 63 11.14 13.73 0.26
CA ALA A 63 12.03 14.35 -0.71
C ALA A 63 11.74 13.95 -2.16
N VAL A 64 10.93 12.93 -2.40
CA VAL A 64 10.60 12.41 -3.73
C VAL A 64 9.09 12.22 -3.89
N PRO A 65 8.56 12.22 -5.12
CA PRO A 65 7.17 11.81 -5.36
C PRO A 65 6.91 10.42 -4.79
N HIS A 66 5.80 10.27 -4.07
CA HIS A 66 5.49 9.00 -3.43
C HIS A 66 4.00 8.69 -3.45
N ALA A 67 3.66 7.40 -3.43
CA ALA A 67 2.30 6.92 -3.33
C ALA A 67 2.18 5.86 -2.23
N LEU A 68 0.98 5.74 -1.67
CA LEU A 68 0.70 4.79 -0.59
C LEU A 68 -0.48 3.90 -0.93
N PHE A 69 -0.42 2.65 -0.53
CA PHE A 69 -1.61 1.80 -0.60
C PHE A 69 -1.76 0.91 0.64
N SER A 70 -3.01 0.62 0.98
CA SER A 70 -3.34 -0.38 1.98
C SER A 70 -4.02 -1.60 1.34
N VAL A 71 -3.93 -2.72 2.03
CA VAL A 71 -4.62 -3.95 1.65
C VAL A 71 -5.39 -4.45 2.86
N GLY A 72 -6.71 -4.53 2.76
CA GLY A 72 -7.51 -4.90 3.91
C GLY A 72 -8.90 -5.41 3.56
N LEU A 73 -9.59 -5.94 4.58
CA LEU A 73 -10.95 -6.46 4.42
C LEU A 73 -12.00 -5.34 4.36
N SER A 74 -11.73 -4.16 4.93
CA SER A 74 -12.64 -3.02 4.81
C SER A 74 -12.83 -2.58 3.35
N ALA A 75 -11.82 -2.77 2.50
CA ALA A 75 -11.91 -2.45 1.08
C ALA A 75 -12.70 -3.48 0.24
N VAL A 76 -13.14 -4.60 0.85
CA VAL A 76 -14.01 -5.60 0.19
C VAL A 76 -15.45 -5.08 0.07
N ASP A 77 -15.88 -4.29 1.04
CA ASP A 77 -17.23 -3.72 1.09
C ASP A 77 -17.20 -2.27 0.57
N PRO A 78 -17.86 -1.97 -0.55
CA PRO A 78 -17.92 -0.61 -1.08
C PRO A 78 -18.46 0.43 -0.09
N SER A 79 -19.34 0.05 0.83
CA SER A 79 -19.88 0.94 1.88
C SER A 79 -18.84 1.33 2.94
N ARG A 80 -17.73 0.61 3.03
CA ARG A 80 -16.62 0.85 3.98
C ARG A 80 -15.35 1.39 3.31
N GLN A 81 -15.45 1.83 2.06
CA GLN A 81 -14.30 2.35 1.33
C GLN A 81 -13.70 3.59 1.99
N ASP A 82 -14.53 4.47 2.53
CA ASP A 82 -14.07 5.65 3.27
C ASP A 82 -13.27 5.27 4.53
N GLU A 83 -13.70 4.23 5.25
CA GLU A 83 -12.94 3.67 6.37
C GLU A 83 -11.58 3.12 5.91
N ALA A 84 -11.56 2.37 4.81
CA ALA A 84 -10.33 1.79 4.26
C ALA A 84 -9.31 2.86 3.85
N VAL A 85 -9.77 3.97 3.28
CA VAL A 85 -8.92 5.13 2.93
C VAL A 85 -8.54 5.94 4.19
N GLY A 86 -9.42 6.02 5.18
CA GLY A 86 -9.19 6.74 6.43
C GLY A 86 -7.96 6.26 7.20
N TYR A 87 -7.63 4.98 7.12
CA TYR A 87 -6.40 4.45 7.73
C TYR A 87 -5.11 5.05 7.12
N LEU A 88 -5.15 5.37 5.81
CA LEU A 88 -4.06 6.05 5.13
C LEU A 88 -3.98 7.53 5.49
N ALA A 89 -5.13 8.20 5.63
CA ALA A 89 -5.18 9.60 6.01
C ALA A 89 -4.49 9.88 7.35
N THR A 90 -4.72 9.02 8.35
CA THR A 90 -4.05 9.10 9.64
C THR A 90 -2.53 8.98 9.49
N LEU A 91 -2.07 8.00 8.71
CA LEU A 91 -0.65 7.75 8.49
C LEU A 91 0.03 8.92 7.74
N VAL A 92 -0.65 9.48 6.74
CA VAL A 92 -0.20 10.66 5.99
C VAL A 92 -0.01 11.84 6.93
N ALA A 93 -0.97 12.11 7.81
CA ALA A 93 -0.91 13.20 8.78
C ALA A 93 0.19 12.98 9.83
N GLU A 94 0.34 11.78 10.38
CA GLU A 94 1.36 11.45 11.39
C GLU A 94 2.79 11.65 10.89
N HIS A 95 3.03 11.52 9.60
CA HIS A 95 4.36 11.60 8.99
C HIS A 95 4.57 12.79 8.08
N ASP A 96 3.61 13.72 8.04
CA ASP A 96 3.66 14.93 7.20
C ASP A 96 3.97 14.58 5.74
N LEU A 97 3.25 13.60 5.20
CA LEU A 97 3.42 13.13 3.82
C LEU A 97 2.46 13.87 2.88
N SER A 98 2.86 13.99 1.62
CA SER A 98 2.04 14.54 0.54
C SER A 98 2.05 13.56 -0.65
N PRO A 99 1.41 12.39 -0.51
CA PRO A 99 1.44 11.39 -1.56
C PRO A 99 0.71 11.88 -2.82
N VAL A 100 1.28 11.58 -3.99
CA VAL A 100 0.63 11.88 -5.29
C VAL A 100 -0.63 11.03 -5.50
N SER A 101 -0.73 9.90 -4.83
CA SER A 101 -1.91 9.04 -4.84
C SER A 101 -1.96 8.14 -3.61
N VAL A 102 -3.17 7.82 -3.17
CA VAL A 102 -3.44 6.80 -2.16
C VAL A 102 -4.50 5.82 -2.66
N ALA A 103 -4.39 4.56 -2.28
CA ALA A 103 -5.40 3.56 -2.61
C ALA A 103 -5.59 2.54 -1.48
N SER A 104 -6.76 1.93 -1.44
CA SER A 104 -7.03 0.78 -0.58
C SER A 104 -7.60 -0.36 -1.41
N PHE A 105 -6.95 -1.51 -1.36
CA PHE A 105 -7.32 -2.69 -2.14
C PHE A 105 -7.93 -3.78 -1.27
N PRO A 106 -8.88 -4.54 -1.80
CA PRO A 106 -9.36 -5.74 -1.15
C PRO A 106 -8.23 -6.72 -0.86
N GLY A 107 -8.24 -7.27 0.35
CA GLY A 107 -7.30 -8.29 0.77
C GLY A 107 -7.87 -9.70 0.68
N TRP A 108 -7.33 -10.59 1.50
CA TRP A 108 -7.84 -11.95 1.67
C TRP A 108 -8.01 -12.29 3.15
N TYR A 109 -8.96 -13.13 3.44
CA TYR A 109 -9.14 -13.73 4.75
C TYR A 109 -9.17 -15.26 4.61
N LEU A 110 -8.02 -15.87 4.89
CA LEU A 110 -7.87 -17.31 5.01
C LEU A 110 -7.67 -17.64 6.49
N PRO A 111 -8.68 -18.18 7.19
CA PRO A 111 -8.66 -18.34 8.65
C PRO A 111 -7.42 -19.08 9.18
N GLU A 112 -6.88 -20.03 8.43
CA GLU A 112 -5.70 -20.80 8.79
C GLU A 112 -4.42 -19.99 8.95
N ARG A 113 -4.39 -18.75 8.42
CA ARG A 113 -3.25 -17.83 8.48
C ARG A 113 -3.32 -16.80 9.61
N PHE A 114 -4.38 -16.87 10.41
CA PHE A 114 -4.63 -15.95 11.52
C PHE A 114 -4.58 -16.68 12.85
N SER A 115 -4.13 -15.99 13.91
CA SER A 115 -4.15 -16.51 15.27
C SER A 115 -5.59 -16.77 15.74
N LEU A 116 -5.77 -17.58 16.78
CA LEU A 116 -7.09 -17.88 17.34
C LEU A 116 -7.82 -16.62 17.81
N MET A 117 -7.09 -15.66 18.39
CA MET A 117 -7.65 -14.39 18.84
C MET A 117 -8.12 -13.53 17.66
N GLU A 118 -7.33 -13.40 16.61
CA GLU A 118 -7.71 -12.67 15.40
C GLU A 118 -8.91 -13.30 14.70
N ARG A 119 -8.99 -14.64 14.65
CA ARG A 119 -10.15 -15.37 14.12
C ARG A 119 -11.42 -15.07 14.92
N GLY A 120 -11.30 -14.94 16.25
CA GLY A 120 -12.40 -14.57 17.12
C GLY A 120 -12.92 -13.17 16.78
N ILE A 121 -12.07 -12.18 16.66
CA ILE A 121 -12.43 -10.80 16.30
C ILE A 121 -13.08 -10.76 14.91
N LEU A 122 -12.45 -11.40 13.91
CA LEU A 122 -12.96 -11.43 12.53
C LEU A 122 -14.31 -12.15 12.41
N ARG A 123 -14.57 -13.14 13.27
CA ARG A 123 -15.88 -13.80 13.36
C ARG A 123 -16.94 -12.88 13.94
N ILE A 124 -16.60 -12.11 14.97
CA ILE A 124 -17.55 -11.16 15.61
C ILE A 124 -17.96 -10.07 14.62
N ILE A 125 -17.05 -9.54 13.83
CA ILE A 125 -17.34 -8.52 12.82
C ILE A 125 -17.86 -9.10 11.50
N HIS A 126 -18.15 -10.41 11.45
CA HIS A 126 -18.65 -11.11 10.26
C HIS A 126 -17.77 -10.89 9.02
N ALA A 127 -16.44 -10.88 9.19
CA ALA A 127 -15.50 -10.68 8.09
C ALA A 127 -15.68 -11.77 7.01
N PRO A 128 -15.81 -11.39 5.71
CA PRO A 128 -15.98 -12.35 4.64
C PRO A 128 -14.72 -13.18 4.48
N LYS A 129 -14.89 -14.51 4.30
CA LYS A 129 -13.79 -15.44 4.03
C LYS A 129 -13.56 -15.54 2.54
N GLY A 130 -12.32 -15.51 2.11
CA GLY A 130 -11.95 -15.69 0.71
C GLY A 130 -10.77 -14.82 0.28
N ASP A 131 -10.47 -14.89 -1.00
CA ASP A 131 -9.50 -14.04 -1.67
C ASP A 131 -10.25 -13.04 -2.54
N PHE A 132 -10.21 -11.78 -2.14
CA PHE A 132 -10.93 -10.67 -2.78
C PHE A 132 -9.98 -9.73 -3.52
N ARG A 133 -8.72 -10.11 -3.69
CA ARG A 133 -7.72 -9.24 -4.35
C ARG A 133 -8.12 -8.97 -5.79
N ASP A 134 -8.26 -7.70 -6.12
CA ASP A 134 -8.54 -7.21 -7.47
C ASP A 134 -7.25 -6.72 -8.12
N PHE A 135 -6.61 -7.59 -8.89
CA PHE A 135 -5.37 -7.26 -9.59
C PHE A 135 -5.59 -6.35 -10.81
N ALA A 136 -6.80 -6.25 -11.34
CA ALA A 136 -7.12 -5.31 -12.40
C ALA A 136 -7.14 -3.89 -11.84
N ALA A 137 -7.84 -3.66 -10.72
CA ALA A 137 -7.84 -2.37 -10.03
C ALA A 137 -6.43 -1.94 -9.59
N VAL A 138 -5.60 -2.89 -9.12
CA VAL A 138 -4.20 -2.60 -8.79
C VAL A 138 -3.42 -2.12 -10.02
N THR A 139 -3.61 -2.78 -11.16
CA THR A 139 -2.93 -2.41 -12.41
C THR A 139 -3.36 -1.02 -12.89
N GLU A 140 -4.65 -0.73 -12.87
CA GLU A 140 -5.21 0.56 -13.26
C GLU A 140 -4.67 1.70 -12.38
N TRP A 141 -4.75 1.53 -11.06
CA TRP A 141 -4.20 2.51 -10.12
C TRP A 141 -2.71 2.73 -10.33
N THR A 142 -1.93 1.65 -10.48
CA THR A 142 -0.48 1.74 -10.69
C THR A 142 -0.14 2.49 -11.98
N SER A 143 -0.90 2.27 -13.05
CA SER A 143 -0.73 2.99 -14.32
C SER A 143 -1.01 4.47 -14.17
N SER A 144 -2.04 4.84 -13.41
CA SER A 144 -2.34 6.24 -13.09
C SER A 144 -1.22 6.89 -12.25
N VAL A 145 -0.70 6.18 -11.24
CA VAL A 145 0.45 6.64 -10.45
C VAL A 145 1.66 6.85 -11.35
N ALA A 146 1.98 5.90 -12.23
CA ALA A 146 3.11 6.01 -13.16
C ALA A 146 3.00 7.25 -14.05
N ALA A 147 1.81 7.54 -14.58
CA ALA A 147 1.58 8.74 -15.39
C ALA A 147 1.82 10.03 -14.58
N THR A 148 1.38 10.08 -13.32
CA THR A 148 1.60 11.23 -12.44
C THR A 148 3.09 11.40 -12.10
N LEU A 149 3.80 10.31 -11.82
CA LEU A 149 5.24 10.32 -11.53
C LEU A 149 6.04 10.84 -12.73
N ALA A 150 5.69 10.42 -13.95
CA ALA A 150 6.34 10.88 -15.19
C ALA A 150 6.15 12.39 -15.40
N GLN A 151 5.00 12.96 -15.02
CA GLN A 151 4.72 14.39 -15.10
C GLN A 151 5.47 15.22 -14.05
N SER A 152 5.80 14.60 -12.91
CA SER A 152 6.51 15.26 -11.81
C SER A 152 8.02 15.38 -12.04
N GLN A 153 8.56 14.79 -13.11
CA GLN A 153 9.97 14.84 -13.52
C GLN A 153 10.12 15.39 -14.94
N PRO A 154 9.90 16.70 -15.18
CA PRO A 154 9.96 17.26 -16.53
C PRO A 154 11.36 17.35 -17.14
N ASP A 155 12.45 17.06 -16.40
CA ASP A 155 13.83 17.38 -16.79
C ASP A 155 14.73 16.16 -17.05
N LEU A 156 14.19 15.02 -17.49
CA LEU A 156 15.00 13.89 -17.97
C LEU A 156 14.79 13.64 -19.48
N ILE A 157 14.98 14.71 -20.26
CA ILE A 157 15.20 14.63 -21.72
C ILE A 157 16.60 15.17 -22.04
#